data_45c55cdf92a5de33b92f777fa9798356
#
_entry.id   45c55cdf92a5de33b92f777fa9798356
#
_cell.length_a   1.000
_cell.length_b   1.000
_cell.length_c   1.000
_cell.angle_alpha   90.00
_cell.angle_beta   90.00
_cell.angle_gamma   90.00
#
_symmetry.space_group_name_H-M   'P 1'
#
loop_
_entity.id
_entity.type
_entity.pdbx_description
1 polymer ?
#
loop_
_entity_poly.entity_id
_entity_poly.type
_entity_poly.pdbx_seq_one_letter_code
_entity_poly.pdbx_strand_id
1 'polypeptide(L)' 'MSEVEKIQEKVRKIIADKLSVDVAEVVPEATFVDDLGADSLDLVELIMSMEEEFDIEISDDDSEKMVKVQDAYDYIAKHA' A
#
# COMPACT_ATOMS: atom_id res chain seq x y z
N MET A 1 -7.56 11.08 -15.82
CA MET A 1 -6.49 10.52 -15.01
C MET A 1 -5.88 9.30 -15.68
N SER A 2 -4.58 9.13 -15.56
CA SER A 2 -3.90 7.95 -16.09
C SER A 2 -4.21 6.72 -15.22
N GLU A 3 -3.92 5.55 -15.77
CA GLU A 3 -4.08 4.29 -15.01
C GLU A 3 -3.20 4.29 -13.76
N VAL A 4 -1.97 4.83 -13.86
CA VAL A 4 -1.05 4.91 -12.74
C VAL A 4 -1.63 5.79 -11.63
N GLU A 5 -2.19 6.94 -11.97
CA GLU A 5 -2.80 7.83 -11.00
C GLU A 5 -4.00 7.19 -10.30
N LYS A 6 -4.82 6.46 -11.04
CA LYS A 6 -5.97 5.74 -10.46
C LYS A 6 -5.53 4.68 -9.47
N ILE A 7 -4.48 3.94 -9.82
CA ILE A 7 -3.91 2.91 -8.95
C ILE A 7 -3.36 3.54 -7.67
N GLN A 8 -2.59 4.61 -7.81
CA GLN A 8 -2.02 5.31 -6.66
C GLN A 8 -3.12 5.84 -5.73
N GLU A 9 -4.16 6.40 -6.29
CA GLU A 9 -5.27 6.93 -5.49
C GLU A 9 -5.97 5.83 -4.71
N LYS A 10 -6.22 4.68 -5.32
CA LYS A 10 -6.82 3.54 -4.64
C LYS A 10 -5.92 3.01 -3.54
N VAL A 11 -4.62 2.86 -3.80
CA VAL A 11 -3.65 2.40 -2.82
C VAL A 11 -3.59 3.36 -1.63
N ARG A 12 -3.56 4.67 -1.89
CA ARG A 12 -3.54 5.67 -0.82
C ARG A 12 -4.75 5.56 0.09
N LYS A 13 -5.93 5.39 -0.49
CA LYS A 13 -7.16 5.25 0.29
C LYS A 13 -7.17 3.98 1.14
N ILE A 14 -6.69 2.88 0.58
CA ILE A 14 -6.59 1.63 1.32
C ILE A 14 -5.64 1.79 2.51
N ILE A 15 -4.47 2.39 2.27
CA ILE A 15 -3.48 2.60 3.32
C ILE A 15 -4.06 3.50 4.42
N ALA A 16 -4.65 4.62 4.04
CA ALA A 16 -5.23 5.56 5.00
C ALA A 16 -6.30 4.89 5.86
N ASP A 17 -7.15 4.10 5.24
CA ASP A 17 -8.24 3.40 5.93
C ASP A 17 -7.71 2.34 6.89
N LYS A 18 -6.79 1.50 6.41
CA LYS A 18 -6.29 0.39 7.22
C LYS A 18 -5.37 0.82 8.35
N LEU A 19 -4.63 1.90 8.16
CA LEU A 19 -3.71 2.41 9.18
C LEU A 19 -4.30 3.55 10.00
N SER A 20 -5.53 3.95 9.69
CA SER A 20 -6.25 5.02 10.40
C SER A 20 -5.46 6.34 10.42
N VAL A 21 -4.91 6.69 9.25
CA VAL A 21 -4.19 7.95 9.07
C VAL A 21 -4.88 8.78 7.97
N ASP A 22 -4.57 10.06 7.92
CA ASP A 22 -5.09 10.93 6.86
C ASP A 22 -4.44 10.59 5.52
N VAL A 23 -5.22 10.69 4.46
CA VAL A 23 -4.72 10.50 3.10
C VAL A 23 -3.53 11.42 2.83
N ALA A 24 -3.55 12.63 3.40
CA ALA A 24 -2.46 13.59 3.25
C ALA A 24 -1.13 13.11 3.81
N GLU A 25 -1.16 12.17 4.75
CA GLU A 25 0.06 11.59 5.33
C GLU A 25 0.64 10.46 4.47
N VAL A 26 -0.15 9.93 3.56
CA VAL A 26 0.25 8.82 2.70
C VAL A 26 0.97 9.37 1.48
N VAL A 27 2.25 9.67 1.65
CA VAL A 27 3.11 10.19 0.59
C VAL A 27 4.11 9.12 0.16
N PRO A 28 4.65 9.19 -1.06
CA PRO A 28 5.53 8.11 -1.57
C PRO A 28 6.73 7.80 -0.69
N GLU A 29 7.27 8.78 0.00
CA GLU A 29 8.45 8.62 0.85
C GLU A 29 8.12 8.05 2.23
N ALA A 30 6.86 8.01 2.61
CA ALA A 30 6.45 7.55 3.94
C ALA A 30 6.70 6.05 4.08
N THR A 31 7.27 5.64 5.22
CA THR A 31 7.42 4.23 5.55
C THR A 31 6.19 3.78 6.32
N PHE A 32 5.79 2.55 6.12
CA PHE A 32 4.59 2.02 6.78
C PHE A 32 4.75 1.95 8.30
N VAL A 33 5.90 1.47 8.75
CA VAL A 33 6.13 1.26 10.18
C VAL A 33 6.52 2.55 10.88
N ASP A 34 7.59 3.20 10.41
CA ASP A 34 8.15 4.35 11.12
C ASP A 34 7.31 5.62 10.95
N ASP A 35 6.82 5.88 9.75
CA ASP A 35 6.08 7.12 9.47
C ASP A 35 4.58 6.97 9.70
N LEU A 36 3.99 5.84 9.33
CA LEU A 36 2.55 5.63 9.41
C LEU A 36 2.12 4.78 10.61
N GLY A 37 3.08 4.29 11.38
CA GLY A 37 2.79 3.58 12.62
C GLY A 37 2.17 2.20 12.47
N ALA A 38 2.39 1.53 11.34
CA ALA A 38 1.84 0.21 11.11
C ALA A 38 2.57 -0.86 11.93
N ASP A 39 1.83 -1.77 12.53
CA ASP A 39 2.41 -2.96 13.14
C ASP A 39 2.28 -4.15 12.18
N SER A 40 2.72 -5.33 12.63
CA SER A 40 2.69 -6.53 11.78
C SER A 40 1.29 -6.91 11.33
N LEU A 41 0.31 -6.77 12.22
CA LEU A 41 -1.08 -7.10 11.89
C LEU A 41 -1.65 -6.12 10.90
N ASP A 42 -1.35 -4.83 11.07
CA ASP A 42 -1.79 -3.80 10.14
C ASP A 42 -1.25 -4.07 8.74
N LEU A 43 0.03 -4.47 8.65
CA LEU A 43 0.65 -4.78 7.37
C LEU A 43 -0.01 -5.97 6.69
N VAL A 44 -0.33 -7.01 7.45
CA VAL A 44 -1.02 -8.19 6.90
C VAL A 44 -2.38 -7.78 6.34
N GLU A 45 -3.16 -7.02 7.09
CA GLU A 45 -4.47 -6.57 6.64
C GLU A 45 -4.38 -5.68 5.41
N LEU A 46 -3.37 -4.80 5.38
CA LEU A 46 -3.14 -3.92 4.25
C LEU A 46 -2.83 -4.71 2.98
N ILE A 47 -1.93 -5.68 3.08
CA ILE A 47 -1.57 -6.55 1.95
C ILE A 47 -2.79 -7.30 1.44
N MET A 48 -3.57 -7.88 2.34
CA MET A 48 -4.78 -8.62 1.95
C MET A 48 -5.79 -7.72 1.25
N SER A 49 -5.95 -6.50 1.73
CA SER A 49 -6.88 -5.54 1.11
C SER A 49 -6.43 -5.16 -0.30
N MET A 50 -5.13 -4.99 -0.50
CA MET A 50 -4.59 -4.69 -1.82
C MET A 50 -4.76 -5.87 -2.76
N GLU A 51 -4.55 -7.09 -2.29
CA GLU A 51 -4.75 -8.28 -3.09
C GLU A 51 -6.20 -8.41 -3.57
N GLU A 52 -7.15 -8.13 -2.69
CA GLU A 52 -8.57 -8.18 -3.02
C GLU A 52 -8.98 -7.07 -3.99
N GLU A 53 -8.50 -5.86 -3.75
CA GLU A 53 -8.89 -4.70 -4.56
C GLU A 53 -8.39 -4.80 -6.00
N PHE A 54 -7.18 -5.33 -6.19
CA PHE A 54 -6.54 -5.40 -7.49
C PHE A 54 -6.54 -6.80 -8.11
N ASP A 55 -7.10 -7.77 -7.39
CA ASP A 55 -7.16 -9.17 -7.82
C ASP A 55 -5.79 -9.71 -8.21
N ILE A 56 -4.83 -9.54 -7.31
CA ILE A 56 -3.45 -10.01 -7.48
C ILE A 56 -3.01 -10.78 -6.24
N GLU A 57 -1.93 -11.54 -6.37
CA GLU A 57 -1.30 -12.21 -5.25
C GLU A 57 0.02 -11.52 -4.91
N ILE A 58 0.24 -11.26 -3.64
CA ILE A 58 1.48 -10.67 -3.15
C ILE A 58 2.14 -11.72 -2.26
N SER A 59 3.31 -12.21 -2.68
CA SER A 59 4.04 -13.21 -1.91
C SER A 59 4.58 -12.60 -0.62
N ASP A 60 4.91 -13.45 0.35
CA ASP A 60 5.50 -13.00 1.60
C ASP A 60 6.83 -12.28 1.34
N ASP A 61 7.64 -12.81 0.41
CA ASP A 61 8.90 -12.18 0.04
C ASP A 61 8.69 -10.76 -0.49
N ASP A 62 7.71 -10.60 -1.37
CA ASP A 62 7.42 -9.30 -1.95
C ASP A 62 6.83 -8.34 -0.92
N SER A 63 5.98 -8.85 -0.01
CA SER A 63 5.40 -8.00 1.03
C SER A 63 6.47 -7.47 1.98
N GLU A 64 7.51 -8.26 2.26
CA GLU A 64 8.61 -7.84 3.11
C GLU A 64 9.43 -6.72 2.48
N LYS A 65 9.43 -6.62 1.17
CA LYS A 65 10.15 -5.56 0.45
C LYS A 65 9.37 -4.26 0.37
N MET A 66 8.10 -4.30 0.69
CA MET A 66 7.24 -3.11 0.69
C MET A 66 7.43 -2.34 2.00
N VAL A 67 8.44 -1.48 2.04
CA VAL A 67 8.78 -0.69 3.23
C VAL A 67 8.15 0.70 3.15
N LYS A 68 8.09 1.28 1.95
CA LYS A 68 7.55 2.61 1.70
C LYS A 68 6.28 2.54 0.85
N VAL A 69 5.50 3.60 0.90
CA VAL A 69 4.31 3.74 0.06
C VAL A 69 4.68 3.60 -1.42
N GLN A 70 5.80 4.19 -1.83
CA GLN A 70 6.26 4.08 -3.22
C GLN A 70 6.46 2.63 -3.65
N ASP A 71 6.97 1.78 -2.76
CA ASP A 71 7.16 0.36 -3.05
C ASP A 71 5.84 -0.32 -3.38
N ALA A 72 4.78 0.02 -2.65
CA ALA A 72 3.45 -0.51 -2.92
C ALA A 72 2.92 -0.02 -4.27
N TYR A 73 3.10 1.25 -4.58
CA TYR A 73 2.70 1.79 -5.88
C TYR A 73 3.38 1.06 -7.02
N ASP A 74 4.70 0.88 -6.91
CA ASP A 74 5.49 0.22 -7.95
C ASP A 74 5.06 -1.22 -8.15
N TYR A 75 4.84 -1.93 -7.05
CA TYR A 75 4.42 -3.33 -7.11
C TYR A 75 3.05 -3.47 -7.80
N ILE A 76 2.08 -2.69 -7.35
CA ILE A 76 0.73 -2.76 -7.91
C ILE A 76 0.71 -2.35 -9.38
N ALA A 77 1.43 -1.29 -9.73
CA ALA A 77 1.50 -0.83 -11.12
C ALA A 77 2.10 -1.89 -12.04
N LYS A 78 3.02 -2.69 -11.51
CA LYS A 78 3.69 -3.75 -12.29
C LYS A 78 2.80 -4.98 -12.46
N HIS A 79 1.94 -5.27 -11.47
CA HIS A 79 1.17 -6.52 -11.43
C HIS A 79 -0.32 -6.35 -11.73
N ALA A 80 -0.81 -5.13 -11.73
CA ALA A 80 -2.22 -4.86 -11.97
C ALA A 80 -2.53 -4.66 -13.45
#